data_266149f545786154170013ff2e421657
#
_entry.id   266149f545786154170013ff2e421657
#
_cell.length_a   1.000
_cell.length_b   1.000
_cell.length_c   1.000
_cell.angle_alpha   90.00
_cell.angle_beta   90.00
_cell.angle_gamma   90.00
#
_symmetry.space_group_name_H-M   'P 1'
#
loop_
_entity.id
_entity.type
_entity.pdbx_description
1 polymer ?
#
loop_
_entity_poly.entity_id
_entity_poly.type
_entity_poly.pdbx_seq_one_letter_code
_entity_poly.pdbx_strand_id
1 'polypeptide(L)'
;MTKHVSTKRALILSLLSMLLCVSMLVGSTYAWFTDTASTGVNKIVSGNLKVDIVGADSDSHISTLNFIKAGAETDAGATEEILWEPGCRYLTEGFRIANKGNLALKWKAEINKDNIVNGKVVDTAKDGVSLLDVIDFYVVTKADDGTETAVAIENFTGKLAANVGKSETYYIKGVMQTTAGNDYQDLTLEGITITVVATQDTVENDSFGNTYDEKATYPVVNADGLKNALTEGGNITVSKEVKTDNIGDTAADRVIISNPTTLNLDAKIISPDNMGNNNTNFCALIVDADTTINASENGGIDTGENGGYGINVRNGATMTINGGSYYGGGTAVQVQKGTLIINGGHFAVEPFGEPYGTNFLLNCIDSAYRNGTAKIIVKGGTFVNFDPSNNTAEGAGTNFVAGGYKVVSENKTNGEIWYTVVAE
;
A
#
# COMPACT_ATOMS: atom_id res chain seq x y z
N MET A 1 65.85 -32.18 -59.98
CA MET A 1 66.19 -30.92 -59.23
C MET A 1 65.43 -30.92 -57.89
N THR A 2 66.11 -31.37 -56.85
CA THR A 2 65.57 -31.34 -55.47
C THR A 2 65.77 -29.93 -54.93
N LYS A 3 64.68 -29.20 -54.69
CA LYS A 3 64.71 -27.89 -54.04
C LYS A 3 65.07 -28.09 -52.55
N HIS A 4 66.28 -27.69 -52.21
CA HIS A 4 66.66 -27.58 -50.79
C HIS A 4 65.81 -26.50 -50.12
N VAL A 5 64.87 -26.92 -49.31
CA VAL A 5 64.13 -26.01 -48.42
C VAL A 5 65.12 -25.56 -47.35
N SER A 6 65.39 -24.28 -47.16
CA SER A 6 66.34 -23.78 -46.18
C SER A 6 65.90 -24.21 -44.78
N THR A 7 66.83 -24.67 -43.93
CA THR A 7 66.60 -25.18 -42.61
C THR A 7 65.74 -24.20 -41.74
N LYS A 8 65.89 -22.91 -41.99
CA LYS A 8 65.09 -21.89 -41.32
C LYS A 8 63.59 -21.99 -41.72
N ARG A 9 63.26 -22.23 -43.00
CA ARG A 9 61.87 -22.39 -43.46
C ARG A 9 61.28 -23.71 -42.92
N ALA A 10 62.05 -24.76 -42.85
CA ALA A 10 61.58 -26.03 -42.26
C ALA A 10 61.29 -25.88 -40.77
N LEU A 11 62.11 -25.14 -40.02
CA LEU A 11 61.93 -24.87 -38.61
C LEU A 11 60.69 -24.01 -38.33
N ILE A 12 60.47 -22.98 -39.15
CA ILE A 12 59.28 -22.10 -39.04
C ILE A 12 58.01 -22.90 -39.34
N LEU A 13 58.01 -23.74 -40.39
CA LEU A 13 56.86 -24.57 -40.73
C LEU A 13 56.57 -25.62 -39.65
N SER A 14 57.60 -26.21 -39.04
CA SER A 14 57.46 -27.16 -37.92
C SER A 14 56.89 -26.47 -36.68
N LEU A 15 57.34 -25.26 -36.36
CA LEU A 15 56.82 -24.46 -35.25
C LEU A 15 55.36 -24.04 -35.44
N LEU A 16 55.03 -23.64 -36.68
CA LEU A 16 53.65 -23.28 -37.08
C LEU A 16 52.72 -24.50 -36.98
N SER A 17 53.18 -25.66 -37.48
CA SER A 17 52.45 -26.93 -37.39
C SER A 17 52.21 -27.34 -35.92
N MET A 18 53.21 -27.19 -35.07
CA MET A 18 53.11 -27.49 -33.64
C MET A 18 52.11 -26.56 -32.96
N LEU A 19 52.15 -25.27 -33.24
CA LEU A 19 51.18 -24.30 -32.72
C LEU A 19 49.75 -24.61 -33.18
N LEU A 20 49.58 -25.03 -34.45
CA LEU A 20 48.28 -25.42 -35.02
C LEU A 20 47.74 -26.69 -34.34
N CYS A 21 48.59 -27.68 -34.10
CA CYS A 21 48.23 -28.90 -33.37
C CYS A 21 47.85 -28.61 -31.90
N VAL A 22 48.58 -27.74 -31.22
CA VAL A 22 48.24 -27.31 -29.83
C VAL A 22 46.93 -26.55 -29.81
N SER A 23 46.68 -25.63 -30.76
CA SER A 23 45.40 -24.89 -30.83
C SER A 23 44.22 -25.81 -31.16
N MET A 24 44.39 -26.84 -32.01
CA MET A 24 43.35 -27.83 -32.23
C MET A 24 43.10 -28.71 -31.02
N LEU A 25 44.11 -29.05 -30.26
CA LEU A 25 43.99 -29.85 -29.03
C LEU A 25 43.28 -29.09 -27.93
N VAL A 26 43.60 -27.81 -27.76
CA VAL A 26 42.91 -26.91 -26.82
C VAL A 26 41.44 -26.66 -27.27
N GLY A 27 41.22 -26.44 -28.56
CA GLY A 27 39.87 -26.27 -29.13
C GLY A 27 39.00 -27.52 -28.95
N SER A 28 39.58 -28.73 -29.19
CA SER A 28 38.84 -29.98 -29.01
C SER A 28 38.57 -30.34 -27.58
N THR A 29 39.47 -29.98 -26.64
CA THR A 29 39.24 -30.16 -25.21
C THR A 29 38.18 -29.20 -24.69
N TYR A 30 38.13 -27.97 -25.17
CA TYR A 30 37.04 -27.06 -24.81
C TYR A 30 35.67 -27.49 -25.38
N ALA A 31 35.64 -28.01 -26.58
CA ALA A 31 34.43 -28.54 -27.19
C ALA A 31 33.92 -29.83 -26.53
N TRP A 32 34.78 -30.58 -25.86
CA TRP A 32 34.39 -31.82 -25.19
C TRP A 32 33.83 -31.62 -23.79
N PHE A 33 34.10 -30.46 -23.16
CA PHE A 33 33.54 -30.11 -21.83
C PHE A 33 32.33 -29.18 -21.91
N THR A 34 31.86 -28.78 -23.08
CA THR A 34 30.61 -28.08 -23.30
C THR A 34 29.53 -29.05 -23.79
N ASP A 35 29.29 -30.12 -23.05
CA ASP A 35 28.03 -30.84 -23.15
C ASP A 35 26.99 -30.04 -22.34
N THR A 36 26.24 -29.20 -23.04
CA THR A 36 25.05 -28.55 -22.46
C THR A 36 23.92 -29.56 -22.54
N ALA A 37 23.80 -30.39 -21.51
CA ALA A 37 22.55 -31.08 -21.24
C ALA A 37 21.52 -30.03 -20.84
N SER A 38 20.80 -29.47 -21.78
CA SER A 38 19.62 -28.67 -21.54
C SER A 38 18.44 -29.62 -21.35
N THR A 39 18.15 -29.97 -20.11
CA THR A 39 16.82 -30.48 -19.77
C THR A 39 15.86 -29.31 -19.74
N GLY A 40 14.77 -29.42 -20.49
CA GLY A 40 13.70 -28.42 -20.39
C GLY A 40 13.18 -28.41 -18.96
N VAL A 41 13.27 -27.24 -18.31
CA VAL A 41 12.57 -27.01 -17.03
C VAL A 41 11.09 -26.90 -17.34
N ASN A 42 10.25 -27.41 -16.47
CA ASN A 42 8.80 -27.19 -16.53
C ASN A 42 8.53 -25.68 -16.57
N LYS A 43 7.41 -25.29 -17.20
CA LYS A 43 6.98 -23.90 -17.26
C LYS A 43 6.95 -23.33 -15.85
N ILE A 44 7.75 -22.29 -15.59
CA ILE A 44 7.71 -21.55 -14.33
C ILE A 44 6.60 -20.50 -14.46
N VAL A 45 5.60 -20.55 -13.59
CA VAL A 45 4.53 -19.56 -13.49
C VAL A 45 4.58 -18.99 -12.08
N SER A 46 4.63 -17.65 -11.97
CA SER A 46 4.50 -17.00 -10.67
C SER A 46 3.11 -17.22 -10.09
N GLY A 47 3.03 -17.40 -8.77
CA GLY A 47 1.78 -17.50 -8.07
C GLY A 47 0.98 -16.18 -8.13
N ASN A 48 -0.34 -16.28 -8.01
CA ASN A 48 -1.26 -15.16 -7.94
C ASN A 48 -2.15 -15.31 -6.72
N LEU A 49 -2.15 -14.29 -5.86
CA LEU A 49 -3.05 -14.19 -4.72
C LEU A 49 -4.25 -13.32 -5.11
N LYS A 50 -5.46 -13.88 -5.01
CA LYS A 50 -6.69 -13.15 -5.28
C LYS A 50 -7.83 -13.69 -4.42
N VAL A 51 -8.31 -12.87 -3.49
CA VAL A 51 -9.50 -13.16 -2.67
C VAL A 51 -10.73 -12.44 -3.23
N ASP A 52 -11.90 -13.03 -3.05
CA ASP A 52 -13.18 -12.45 -3.44
C ASP A 52 -14.27 -12.85 -2.44
N ILE A 53 -15.36 -12.07 -2.37
CA ILE A 53 -16.58 -12.41 -1.66
C ILE A 53 -17.63 -12.78 -2.70
N VAL A 54 -18.15 -13.99 -2.62
CA VAL A 54 -19.11 -14.52 -3.59
C VAL A 54 -20.37 -15.01 -2.91
N GLY A 55 -21.48 -15.11 -3.64
CA GLY A 55 -22.74 -15.65 -3.13
C GLY A 55 -22.62 -17.11 -2.68
N ALA A 56 -23.45 -17.52 -1.72
CA ALA A 56 -23.45 -18.88 -1.20
C ALA A 56 -23.59 -19.92 -2.33
N ASP A 57 -24.46 -19.66 -3.29
CA ASP A 57 -24.81 -20.55 -4.40
C ASP A 57 -24.27 -20.08 -5.76
N SER A 58 -23.38 -19.08 -5.77
CA SER A 58 -22.82 -18.51 -7.00
C SER A 58 -21.30 -18.31 -6.91
N ASP A 59 -20.67 -18.11 -8.10
CA ASP A 59 -19.27 -17.70 -8.21
C ASP A 59 -19.13 -16.21 -8.49
N SER A 60 -20.25 -15.48 -8.49
CA SER A 60 -20.28 -14.05 -8.79
C SER A 60 -19.90 -13.25 -7.56
N HIS A 61 -19.13 -12.21 -7.78
CA HIS A 61 -18.81 -11.22 -6.75
C HIS A 61 -20.09 -10.60 -6.18
N ILE A 62 -20.14 -10.46 -4.86
CA ILE A 62 -21.21 -9.72 -4.16
C ILE A 62 -20.65 -8.34 -3.81
N SER A 63 -21.30 -7.31 -4.32
CA SER A 63 -20.99 -5.92 -4.00
C SER A 63 -21.72 -5.40 -2.76
N THR A 64 -22.85 -6.04 -2.40
CA THR A 64 -23.70 -5.62 -1.29
C THR A 64 -24.30 -6.86 -0.62
N LEU A 65 -24.22 -6.91 0.70
CA LEU A 65 -24.92 -7.90 1.53
C LEU A 65 -26.13 -7.21 2.17
N ASN A 66 -27.32 -7.76 1.91
CA ASN A 66 -28.56 -7.23 2.47
C ASN A 66 -28.99 -8.03 3.69
N PHE A 67 -29.44 -7.33 4.74
CA PHE A 67 -30.14 -7.99 5.84
C PHE A 67 -31.50 -8.48 5.37
N ILE A 68 -31.92 -9.66 5.84
CA ILE A 68 -33.20 -10.26 5.50
C ILE A 68 -34.09 -10.39 6.73
N LYS A 69 -35.41 -10.23 6.52
CA LYS A 69 -36.42 -10.49 7.57
C LYS A 69 -36.49 -11.96 7.86
N ALA A 70 -36.75 -12.33 9.11
CA ALA A 70 -36.96 -13.72 9.50
C ALA A 70 -38.12 -14.39 8.71
N GLY A 71 -37.83 -15.54 8.09
CA GLY A 71 -38.79 -16.24 7.24
C GLY A 71 -38.81 -15.82 5.77
N ALA A 72 -38.05 -14.81 5.37
CA ALA A 72 -37.81 -14.51 3.97
C ALA A 72 -36.58 -15.30 3.48
N GLU A 73 -36.79 -16.45 2.85
CA GLU A 73 -35.67 -17.27 2.34
C GLU A 73 -35.18 -16.84 0.94
N THR A 74 -35.77 -15.80 0.35
CA THR A 74 -35.43 -15.33 -1.01
C THR A 74 -35.49 -13.79 -1.12
N ASP A 75 -34.86 -13.25 -2.18
CA ASP A 75 -34.73 -11.85 -2.56
C ASP A 75 -35.98 -10.94 -2.46
N ALA A 76 -37.18 -11.49 -2.31
CA ALA A 76 -38.39 -10.70 -2.21
C ALA A 76 -38.48 -9.83 -0.94
N GLY A 77 -37.66 -10.11 0.07
CA GLY A 77 -37.58 -9.29 1.29
C GLY A 77 -36.47 -8.23 1.30
N ALA A 78 -35.57 -8.28 0.33
CA ALA A 78 -34.40 -7.39 0.28
C ALA A 78 -34.74 -5.92 -0.05
N THR A 79 -35.94 -5.64 -0.54
CA THR A 79 -36.40 -4.30 -0.90
C THR A 79 -37.27 -3.63 0.19
N GLU A 80 -37.64 -4.37 1.25
CA GLU A 80 -38.40 -3.81 2.35
C GLU A 80 -37.48 -3.19 3.41
N GLU A 81 -37.80 -2.00 3.84
CA GLU A 81 -37.11 -1.32 4.94
C GLU A 81 -37.18 -2.16 6.22
N ILE A 82 -36.02 -2.43 6.81
CA ILE A 82 -35.91 -3.15 8.07
C ILE A 82 -35.73 -2.14 9.18
N LEU A 83 -36.72 -2.04 10.05
CA LEU A 83 -36.67 -1.19 11.23
C LEU A 83 -35.93 -1.91 12.36
N TRP A 84 -34.90 -1.26 12.88
CA TRP A 84 -34.11 -1.76 13.99
C TRP A 84 -34.67 -1.29 15.31
N GLU A 85 -34.90 -2.23 16.23
CA GLU A 85 -35.40 -1.99 17.57
C GLU A 85 -34.47 -2.63 18.61
N PRO A 86 -34.36 -2.06 19.84
CA PRO A 86 -33.53 -2.62 20.89
C PRO A 86 -33.80 -4.11 21.11
N GLY A 87 -32.75 -4.94 20.99
CA GLY A 87 -32.83 -6.40 21.12
C GLY A 87 -33.16 -7.15 19.84
N CYS A 88 -33.45 -6.47 18.72
CA CYS A 88 -33.64 -7.15 17.44
C CYS A 88 -32.31 -7.72 16.89
N ARG A 89 -32.43 -8.70 16.02
CA ARG A 89 -31.31 -9.34 15.33
C ARG A 89 -31.71 -9.74 13.92
N TYR A 90 -30.84 -9.48 12.97
CA TYR A 90 -31.05 -9.83 11.58
C TYR A 90 -29.80 -10.51 11.01
N LEU A 91 -30.01 -11.37 10.00
CA LEU A 91 -28.96 -12.01 9.23
C LEU A 91 -28.95 -11.47 7.81
N THR A 92 -27.78 -11.47 7.18
CA THR A 92 -27.67 -11.21 5.75
C THR A 92 -27.95 -12.46 4.93
N GLU A 93 -27.97 -12.30 3.62
CA GLU A 93 -27.79 -13.42 2.69
C GLU A 93 -26.49 -14.17 2.97
N GLY A 94 -26.44 -15.44 2.55
CA GLY A 94 -25.23 -16.25 2.69
C GLY A 94 -24.15 -15.83 1.69
N PHE A 95 -22.91 -15.80 2.15
CA PHE A 95 -21.74 -15.54 1.32
C PHE A 95 -20.60 -16.53 1.60
N ARG A 96 -19.64 -16.57 0.69
CA ARG A 96 -18.41 -17.37 0.83
C ARG A 96 -17.19 -16.53 0.50
N ILE A 97 -16.07 -16.87 1.11
CA ILE A 97 -14.77 -16.36 0.72
C ILE A 97 -14.23 -17.25 -0.38
N ALA A 98 -13.90 -16.67 -1.53
CA ALA A 98 -13.39 -17.40 -2.68
C ALA A 98 -11.90 -17.08 -2.92
N ASN A 99 -11.10 -18.13 -3.15
CA ASN A 99 -9.76 -18.01 -3.68
C ASN A 99 -9.83 -18.04 -5.21
N LYS A 100 -9.69 -16.89 -5.84
CA LYS A 100 -9.62 -16.74 -7.31
C LYS A 100 -8.19 -16.80 -7.84
N GLY A 101 -7.21 -16.94 -6.94
CA GLY A 101 -5.80 -17.14 -7.26
C GLY A 101 -5.41 -18.61 -7.26
N ASN A 102 -4.12 -18.89 -7.31
CA ASN A 102 -3.54 -20.22 -7.30
C ASN A 102 -2.59 -20.48 -6.11
N LEU A 103 -2.44 -19.50 -5.20
CA LEU A 103 -1.68 -19.64 -3.96
C LEU A 103 -2.61 -19.94 -2.80
N ALA A 104 -2.12 -20.65 -1.80
CA ALA A 104 -2.81 -20.76 -0.52
C ALA A 104 -2.85 -19.39 0.15
N LEU A 105 -3.99 -19.09 0.79
CA LEU A 105 -4.18 -17.81 1.45
C LEU A 105 -4.77 -17.98 2.85
N LYS A 106 -4.38 -17.05 3.72
CA LYS A 106 -5.06 -16.75 4.97
C LYS A 106 -5.76 -15.42 4.83
N TRP A 107 -6.90 -15.26 5.45
CA TRP A 107 -7.71 -14.05 5.34
C TRP A 107 -8.27 -13.64 6.71
N LYS A 108 -8.62 -12.38 6.82
CA LYS A 108 -9.39 -11.80 7.92
C LYS A 108 -10.43 -10.85 7.36
N ALA A 109 -11.52 -10.66 8.09
CA ALA A 109 -12.51 -9.64 7.77
C ALA A 109 -12.31 -8.42 8.67
N GLU A 110 -12.56 -7.25 8.09
CA GLU A 110 -12.58 -5.97 8.80
C GLU A 110 -13.86 -5.24 8.45
N ILE A 111 -14.51 -4.65 9.45
CA ILE A 111 -15.60 -3.69 9.24
C ILE A 111 -14.98 -2.33 9.05
N ASN A 112 -15.26 -1.69 7.93
CA ASN A 112 -14.98 -0.28 7.78
C ASN A 112 -16.17 0.51 8.32
N LYS A 113 -15.94 1.24 9.40
CA LYS A 113 -16.92 2.09 10.07
C LYS A 113 -16.90 3.53 9.55
N ASP A 114 -16.07 3.84 8.55
CA ASP A 114 -15.88 5.19 8.03
C ASP A 114 -17.08 5.70 7.22
N ASN A 115 -18.17 4.97 7.16
CA ASN A 115 -19.50 5.33 6.64
C ASN A 115 -19.48 6.22 5.38
N ILE A 116 -18.54 5.96 4.47
CA ILE A 116 -18.34 6.77 3.27
C ILE A 116 -18.86 6.00 2.05
N VAL A 117 -20.01 6.38 1.53
CA VAL A 117 -20.54 5.93 0.25
C VAL A 117 -20.36 7.04 -0.78
N ASN A 118 -19.65 6.75 -1.88
CA ASN A 118 -19.39 7.71 -2.95
C ASN A 118 -18.80 9.05 -2.46
N GLY A 119 -17.93 9.01 -1.45
CA GLY A 119 -17.31 10.21 -0.89
C GLY A 119 -18.19 11.02 0.06
N LYS A 120 -19.34 10.48 0.48
CA LYS A 120 -20.22 11.12 1.47
C LYS A 120 -20.32 10.25 2.72
N VAL A 121 -20.18 10.85 3.88
CA VAL A 121 -20.56 10.25 5.16
C VAL A 121 -22.07 10.10 5.19
N VAL A 122 -22.56 8.88 5.38
CA VAL A 122 -24.00 8.56 5.41
C VAL A 122 -24.41 8.08 6.80
N ASP A 123 -23.81 8.64 7.82
CA ASP A 123 -24.28 8.51 9.19
C ASP A 123 -25.03 9.77 9.56
N THR A 124 -26.33 9.65 9.81
CA THR A 124 -27.11 10.75 10.38
C THR A 124 -26.87 10.80 11.89
N ALA A 125 -25.58 10.91 12.30
CA ALA A 125 -25.24 11.08 13.69
C ALA A 125 -25.93 12.33 14.24
N LYS A 126 -26.80 12.16 15.21
CA LYS A 126 -27.45 13.23 15.93
C LYS A 126 -26.68 13.44 17.23
N ASP A 127 -26.08 14.61 17.38
CA ASP A 127 -25.32 14.97 18.59
C ASP A 127 -24.14 14.00 18.93
N GLY A 128 -23.51 13.41 17.90
CA GLY A 128 -22.39 12.48 18.09
C GLY A 128 -22.78 11.02 18.40
N VAL A 129 -24.06 10.66 18.27
CA VAL A 129 -24.60 9.32 18.51
C VAL A 129 -24.78 8.58 17.18
N SER A 130 -24.21 7.39 17.04
CA SER A 130 -24.26 6.56 15.85
C SER A 130 -24.93 5.21 16.14
N LEU A 131 -25.67 4.66 15.18
CA LEU A 131 -26.19 3.28 15.27
C LEU A 131 -25.07 2.24 15.40
N LEU A 132 -23.84 2.56 14.96
CA LEU A 132 -22.67 1.71 15.18
C LEU A 132 -22.27 1.57 16.66
N ASP A 133 -22.70 2.47 17.52
CA ASP A 133 -22.43 2.39 18.96
C ASP A 133 -23.26 1.30 19.66
N VAL A 134 -24.38 0.94 19.04
CA VAL A 134 -25.38 0.01 19.63
C VAL A 134 -25.74 -1.18 18.79
N ILE A 135 -25.10 -1.37 17.61
CA ILE A 135 -25.26 -2.57 16.78
C ILE A 135 -23.96 -3.34 16.77
N ASP A 136 -23.99 -4.54 17.31
CA ASP A 136 -22.89 -5.49 17.29
C ASP A 136 -22.98 -6.40 16.06
N PHE A 137 -21.85 -6.61 15.38
CA PHE A 137 -21.76 -7.43 14.17
C PHE A 137 -21.00 -8.73 14.45
N TYR A 138 -21.56 -9.84 13.99
CA TYR A 138 -20.98 -11.18 14.11
C TYR A 138 -20.98 -11.85 12.73
N VAL A 139 -20.00 -12.72 12.50
CA VAL A 139 -20.06 -13.70 11.43
C VAL A 139 -20.62 -15.01 12.00
N VAL A 140 -21.58 -15.59 11.31
CA VAL A 140 -22.30 -16.80 11.73
C VAL A 140 -22.11 -17.89 10.69
N THR A 141 -21.83 -19.11 11.17
CA THR A 141 -21.99 -20.34 10.42
C THR A 141 -23.23 -21.08 10.92
N LYS A 142 -23.91 -21.81 10.03
CA LYS A 142 -25.05 -22.65 10.37
C LYS A 142 -24.70 -24.11 10.13
N ALA A 143 -24.86 -24.94 11.14
CA ALA A 143 -24.81 -26.37 10.98
C ALA A 143 -26.11 -26.93 10.32
N ASP A 144 -26.08 -28.16 9.83
CA ASP A 144 -27.21 -28.80 9.17
C ASP A 144 -28.47 -28.93 10.08
N ASP A 145 -28.28 -28.93 11.39
CA ASP A 145 -29.36 -28.94 12.38
C ASP A 145 -29.88 -27.51 12.71
N GLY A 146 -29.39 -26.49 12.04
CA GLY A 146 -29.78 -25.10 12.25
C GLY A 146 -29.04 -24.41 13.42
N THR A 147 -28.13 -25.09 14.10
CA THR A 147 -27.32 -24.49 15.17
C THR A 147 -26.39 -23.42 14.60
N GLU A 148 -26.44 -22.24 15.19
CA GLU A 148 -25.56 -21.09 14.81
C GLU A 148 -24.33 -21.06 15.68
N THR A 149 -23.16 -20.90 15.05
CA THR A 149 -21.92 -20.51 15.72
C THR A 149 -21.57 -19.09 15.30
N ALA A 150 -21.44 -18.18 16.27
CA ALA A 150 -21.17 -16.77 16.02
C ALA A 150 -19.77 -16.39 16.49
N VAL A 151 -19.04 -15.65 15.66
CA VAL A 151 -17.73 -15.08 15.96
C VAL A 151 -17.84 -13.57 15.71
N ALA A 152 -17.33 -12.75 16.63
CA ALA A 152 -17.26 -11.32 16.42
C ALA A 152 -16.43 -11.02 15.16
N ILE A 153 -16.87 -10.07 14.34
CA ILE A 153 -16.33 -9.92 12.98
C ILE A 153 -14.84 -9.57 12.99
N GLU A 154 -14.37 -8.84 13.97
CA GLU A 154 -12.95 -8.52 14.16
C GLU A 154 -12.07 -9.75 14.42
N ASN A 155 -12.67 -10.85 14.83
CA ASN A 155 -12.00 -12.14 15.06
C ASN A 155 -12.24 -13.14 13.92
N PHE A 156 -12.94 -12.73 12.86
CA PHE A 156 -13.27 -13.60 11.75
C PHE A 156 -12.10 -13.76 10.80
N THR A 157 -11.45 -14.89 10.89
CA THR A 157 -10.27 -15.26 10.09
C THR A 157 -10.41 -16.67 9.54
N GLY A 158 -9.68 -16.98 8.48
CA GLY A 158 -9.64 -18.32 7.93
C GLY A 158 -8.51 -18.53 6.95
N LYS A 159 -8.48 -19.74 6.38
CA LYS A 159 -7.49 -20.16 5.40
C LYS A 159 -8.18 -20.90 4.26
N LEU A 160 -7.62 -20.74 3.06
CA LEU A 160 -7.95 -21.57 1.90
C LEU A 160 -6.65 -22.10 1.31
N ALA A 161 -6.53 -23.42 1.21
CA ALA A 161 -5.37 -24.02 0.57
C ALA A 161 -5.30 -23.65 -0.91
N ALA A 162 -4.13 -23.81 -1.52
CA ALA A 162 -3.97 -23.69 -2.95
C ALA A 162 -4.98 -24.59 -3.69
N ASN A 163 -5.63 -24.02 -4.70
CA ASN A 163 -6.67 -24.70 -5.48
C ASN A 163 -7.97 -25.09 -4.72
N VAL A 164 -8.15 -24.66 -3.46
CA VAL A 164 -9.44 -24.72 -2.77
C VAL A 164 -10.20 -23.45 -3.11
N GLY A 165 -11.24 -23.59 -3.96
CA GLY A 165 -11.92 -22.45 -4.56
C GLY A 165 -12.74 -21.61 -3.58
N LYS A 166 -13.34 -22.18 -2.53
CA LYS A 166 -14.28 -21.47 -1.65
C LYS A 166 -14.28 -22.01 -0.23
N SER A 167 -14.63 -21.14 0.72
CA SER A 167 -14.95 -21.49 2.12
C SER A 167 -16.31 -22.16 2.26
N GLU A 168 -16.65 -22.50 3.48
CA GLU A 168 -18.04 -22.73 3.89
C GLU A 168 -18.89 -21.46 3.76
N THR A 169 -20.20 -21.57 3.94
CA THR A 169 -21.12 -20.44 3.87
C THR A 169 -21.18 -19.70 5.19
N TYR A 170 -21.03 -18.39 5.11
CA TYR A 170 -21.10 -17.44 6.22
C TYR A 170 -22.28 -16.49 6.06
N TYR A 171 -22.71 -15.92 7.18
CA TYR A 171 -23.75 -14.90 7.26
C TYR A 171 -23.28 -13.79 8.18
N ILE A 172 -23.62 -12.54 7.92
CA ILE A 172 -23.43 -11.46 8.90
C ILE A 172 -24.69 -11.36 9.75
N LYS A 173 -24.51 -11.33 11.06
CA LYS A 173 -25.56 -11.11 12.05
C LYS A 173 -25.35 -9.76 12.71
N GLY A 174 -26.32 -8.88 12.56
CA GLY A 174 -26.41 -7.64 13.33
C GLY A 174 -27.32 -7.83 14.54
N VAL A 175 -26.92 -7.33 15.69
CA VAL A 175 -27.69 -7.37 16.94
C VAL A 175 -27.73 -5.99 17.55
N MET A 176 -28.92 -5.39 17.67
CA MET A 176 -29.07 -4.13 18.35
C MET A 176 -29.13 -4.37 19.86
N GLN A 177 -28.30 -3.65 20.61
CA GLN A 177 -28.21 -3.77 22.07
C GLN A 177 -29.52 -3.36 22.72
N THR A 178 -29.93 -4.08 23.77
CA THR A 178 -31.14 -3.76 24.53
C THR A 178 -31.06 -2.46 25.33
N THR A 179 -29.85 -1.92 25.47
CA THR A 179 -29.55 -0.65 26.15
C THR A 179 -29.70 0.58 25.23
N ALA A 180 -29.93 0.38 23.92
CA ALA A 180 -30.16 1.47 22.99
C ALA A 180 -31.39 2.28 23.43
N GLY A 181 -31.16 3.56 23.77
CA GLY A 181 -32.19 4.48 24.24
C GLY A 181 -32.82 5.29 23.11
N ASN A 182 -33.63 6.28 23.47
CA ASN A 182 -34.33 7.14 22.53
C ASN A 182 -33.41 8.05 21.69
N ASP A 183 -32.14 8.19 22.10
CA ASP A 183 -31.15 8.98 21.35
C ASP A 183 -30.82 8.35 19.99
N TYR A 184 -31.10 7.05 19.81
CA TYR A 184 -30.89 6.31 18.57
C TYR A 184 -32.11 6.26 17.66
N GLN A 185 -33.20 6.97 18.01
CA GLN A 185 -34.40 7.05 17.16
C GLN A 185 -34.17 7.95 15.96
N ASP A 186 -34.79 7.58 14.83
CA ASP A 186 -34.74 8.32 13.57
C ASP A 186 -33.32 8.43 12.98
N LEU A 187 -32.37 7.57 13.39
CA LEU A 187 -31.06 7.47 12.80
C LEU A 187 -31.07 6.46 11.63
N THR A 188 -30.29 6.78 10.61
CA THR A 188 -30.06 5.88 9.47
C THR A 188 -28.58 5.58 9.36
N LEU A 189 -28.23 4.32 9.16
CA LEU A 189 -26.88 3.86 8.95
C LEU A 189 -26.79 3.20 7.58
N GLU A 190 -26.05 3.78 6.66
CA GLU A 190 -25.77 3.24 5.35
C GLU A 190 -24.27 3.14 5.13
N GLY A 191 -23.85 2.30 4.19
CA GLY A 191 -22.45 2.26 3.72
C GLY A 191 -21.48 1.54 4.62
N ILE A 192 -21.93 0.69 5.55
CA ILE A 192 -21.05 -0.24 6.24
C ILE A 192 -20.42 -1.16 5.19
N THR A 193 -19.09 -1.18 5.17
CA THR A 193 -18.34 -2.05 4.26
C THR A 193 -17.64 -3.14 5.05
N ILE A 194 -17.86 -4.38 4.67
CA ILE A 194 -17.09 -5.51 5.16
C ILE A 194 -15.99 -5.77 4.14
N THR A 195 -14.76 -5.64 4.57
CA THR A 195 -13.60 -5.88 3.73
C THR A 195 -12.92 -7.17 4.18
N VAL A 196 -12.73 -8.10 3.24
CA VAL A 196 -11.90 -9.28 3.46
C VAL A 196 -10.53 -9.01 2.87
N VAL A 197 -9.51 -9.03 3.72
CA VAL A 197 -8.12 -8.92 3.30
C VAL A 197 -7.46 -10.28 3.38
N ALA A 198 -6.62 -10.59 2.41
CA ALA A 198 -5.89 -11.84 2.36
C ALA A 198 -4.39 -11.61 2.17
N THR A 199 -3.61 -12.52 2.70
CA THR A 199 -2.18 -12.64 2.42
C THR A 199 -1.85 -14.10 2.15
N GLN A 200 -0.69 -14.38 1.57
CA GLN A 200 -0.26 -15.74 1.34
C GLN A 200 -0.17 -16.52 2.67
N ASP A 201 -0.65 -17.76 2.70
CA ASP A 201 -0.38 -18.63 3.82
C ASP A 201 1.09 -19.04 3.78
N THR A 202 1.81 -18.76 4.87
CA THR A 202 3.26 -18.99 4.97
C THR A 202 3.61 -20.45 5.18
N VAL A 203 2.65 -21.32 5.38
CA VAL A 203 2.82 -22.76 5.61
C VAL A 203 2.11 -23.55 4.52
N GLU A 204 2.86 -23.98 3.53
CA GLU A 204 2.38 -24.86 2.46
C GLU A 204 3.20 -26.16 2.46
N ASN A 205 2.67 -27.24 1.90
CA ASN A 205 3.30 -28.57 1.88
C ASN A 205 3.63 -29.03 0.44
N ASP A 206 3.94 -28.11 -0.45
CA ASP A 206 4.15 -28.38 -1.86
C ASP A 206 5.59 -28.12 -2.35
N SER A 207 6.51 -27.73 -1.45
CA SER A 207 7.92 -27.57 -1.74
C SER A 207 8.84 -28.14 -0.65
N PHE A 208 10.15 -28.13 -0.92
CA PHE A 208 11.15 -28.62 0.02
C PHE A 208 11.35 -27.74 1.28
N GLY A 209 10.85 -26.52 1.28
CA GLY A 209 11.03 -25.55 2.37
C GLY A 209 9.79 -25.36 3.24
N ASN A 210 8.60 -25.58 2.75
CA ASN A 210 7.30 -25.46 3.42
C ASN A 210 7.03 -24.17 4.21
N THR A 211 7.92 -23.18 4.12
CA THR A 211 7.78 -21.88 4.74
C THR A 211 8.09 -20.83 3.68
N TYR A 212 7.04 -20.12 3.25
CA TYR A 212 7.14 -19.09 2.22
C TYR A 212 6.79 -17.75 2.83
N ASP A 213 7.44 -16.71 2.37
CA ASP A 213 7.11 -15.33 2.68
C ASP A 213 6.77 -15.11 4.18
N GLU A 214 7.70 -15.46 5.06
CA GLU A 214 7.55 -15.33 6.52
C GLU A 214 7.16 -13.91 6.96
N LYS A 215 7.39 -12.92 6.08
CA LYS A 215 7.08 -11.51 6.30
C LYS A 215 5.77 -11.07 5.66
N ALA A 216 5.00 -12.00 5.08
CA ALA A 216 3.70 -11.68 4.49
C ALA A 216 2.73 -11.18 5.57
N THR A 217 2.30 -9.93 5.43
CA THR A 217 1.35 -9.27 6.31
C THR A 217 0.04 -9.02 5.58
N TYR A 218 -1.04 -8.82 6.33
CA TYR A 218 -2.31 -8.42 5.74
C TYR A 218 -2.23 -7.00 5.19
N PRO A 219 -2.83 -6.73 4.02
CA PRO A 219 -2.96 -5.36 3.54
C PRO A 219 -3.76 -4.51 4.53
N VAL A 220 -3.34 -3.27 4.68
CA VAL A 220 -4.06 -2.27 5.48
C VAL A 220 -5.18 -1.67 4.63
N VAL A 221 -6.38 -1.54 5.22
CA VAL A 221 -7.58 -1.05 4.52
C VAL A 221 -8.39 -0.03 5.34
N ASN A 222 -7.95 0.30 6.56
CA ASN A 222 -8.57 1.28 7.45
C ASN A 222 -7.54 1.98 8.34
N ALA A 223 -7.96 3.07 9.01
CA ALA A 223 -7.08 3.91 9.82
C ALA A 223 -6.48 3.20 11.03
N ASP A 224 -7.26 2.41 11.75
CA ASP A 224 -6.78 1.69 12.93
C ASP A 224 -5.74 0.62 12.55
N GLY A 225 -6.02 -0.13 11.48
CA GLY A 225 -5.07 -1.09 10.91
C GLY A 225 -3.77 -0.42 10.47
N LEU A 226 -3.86 0.79 9.90
CA LEU A 226 -2.69 1.58 9.52
C LEU A 226 -1.87 1.98 10.75
N LYS A 227 -2.49 2.58 11.77
CA LYS A 227 -1.80 3.02 12.99
C LYS A 227 -1.10 1.86 13.69
N ASN A 228 -1.79 0.73 13.82
CA ASN A 228 -1.23 -0.48 14.44
C ASN A 228 -0.04 -1.02 13.64
N ALA A 229 -0.19 -1.19 12.33
CA ALA A 229 0.88 -1.69 11.47
C ALA A 229 2.12 -0.79 11.48
N LEU A 230 1.95 0.54 11.40
CA LEU A 230 3.05 1.50 11.42
C LEU A 230 3.76 1.56 12.79
N THR A 231 3.07 1.23 13.87
CA THR A 231 3.66 1.10 15.20
C THR A 231 4.55 -0.14 15.29
N GLU A 232 4.13 -1.24 14.68
CA GLU A 232 4.91 -2.48 14.65
C GLU A 232 6.08 -2.41 13.65
N GLY A 233 5.89 -1.73 12.53
CA GLY A 233 6.89 -1.62 11.45
C GLY A 233 6.95 -2.86 10.56
N GLY A 234 8.02 -2.98 9.77
CA GLY A 234 8.22 -4.09 8.83
C GLY A 234 7.67 -3.80 7.43
N ASN A 235 7.13 -4.81 6.76
CA ASN A 235 6.60 -4.68 5.40
C ASN A 235 5.08 -4.50 5.45
N ILE A 236 4.61 -3.30 5.10
CA ILE A 236 3.21 -2.89 5.23
C ILE A 236 2.68 -2.54 3.84
N THR A 237 1.49 -3.03 3.49
CA THR A 237 0.83 -2.70 2.22
C THR A 237 -0.51 -2.03 2.49
N VAL A 238 -0.73 -0.86 1.90
CA VAL A 238 -2.01 -0.14 1.89
C VAL A 238 -2.67 -0.38 0.53
N SER A 239 -3.69 -1.24 0.50
CA SER A 239 -4.34 -1.69 -0.74
C SER A 239 -5.63 -0.96 -1.07
N LYS A 240 -6.17 -0.18 -0.15
CA LYS A 240 -7.33 0.70 -0.32
C LYS A 240 -7.03 2.06 0.26
N GLU A 241 -7.75 3.08 -0.21
CA GLU A 241 -7.68 4.41 0.37
C GLU A 241 -8.00 4.37 1.86
N VAL A 242 -7.11 4.94 2.65
CA VAL A 242 -7.24 5.04 4.11
C VAL A 242 -7.40 6.50 4.48
N LYS A 243 -8.56 6.85 5.02
CA LYS A 243 -8.78 8.17 5.61
C LYS A 243 -8.47 8.10 7.10
N THR A 244 -7.60 9.00 7.54
CA THR A 244 -7.22 9.09 8.95
C THR A 244 -7.98 10.23 9.61
N ASP A 245 -8.41 10.03 10.86
CA ASP A 245 -9.04 11.08 11.67
C ASP A 245 -7.99 11.93 12.40
N ASN A 246 -6.80 11.99 11.85
CA ASN A 246 -5.66 12.58 12.50
C ASN A 246 -5.69 14.11 12.39
N ILE A 247 -6.32 14.75 13.33
CA ILE A 247 -6.29 16.23 13.49
C ILE A 247 -5.03 16.73 14.19
N GLY A 248 -4.12 15.84 14.62
CA GLY A 248 -2.80 16.17 15.12
C GLY A 248 -2.73 16.79 16.52
N ASP A 249 -3.86 17.05 17.18
CA ASP A 249 -3.89 17.74 18.46
C ASP A 249 -3.35 16.90 19.61
N THR A 250 -3.58 15.59 19.58
CA THR A 250 -3.02 14.68 20.58
C THR A 250 -1.99 13.72 19.96
N ALA A 251 -1.07 13.21 20.78
CA ALA A 251 -0.11 12.22 20.31
C ALA A 251 -0.79 10.90 19.88
N ALA A 252 -1.94 10.58 20.45
CA ALA A 252 -2.70 9.38 20.15
C ALA A 252 -3.33 9.41 18.74
N ASP A 253 -3.66 10.61 18.26
CA ASP A 253 -4.31 10.80 16.96
C ASP A 253 -3.31 10.79 15.79
N ARG A 254 -2.01 10.90 16.07
CA ARG A 254 -0.97 11.00 15.04
C ARG A 254 -0.67 9.66 14.42
N VAL A 255 -0.48 9.66 13.08
CA VAL A 255 -0.04 8.50 12.31
C VAL A 255 1.50 8.53 12.27
N ILE A 256 2.15 7.65 13.03
CA ILE A 256 3.60 7.66 13.25
C ILE A 256 4.23 6.33 12.88
N ILE A 257 5.27 6.37 12.07
CA ILE A 257 6.18 5.23 11.84
C ILE A 257 7.24 5.24 12.93
N SER A 258 7.13 4.33 13.88
CA SER A 258 8.01 4.25 15.05
C SER A 258 9.13 3.20 14.93
N ASN A 259 9.01 2.28 13.99
CA ASN A 259 9.97 1.22 13.72
C ASN A 259 10.34 1.18 12.24
N PRO A 260 11.52 0.63 11.87
CA PRO A 260 11.94 0.52 10.47
C PRO A 260 10.86 -0.13 9.61
N THR A 261 10.46 0.56 8.52
CA THR A 261 9.29 0.20 7.72
C THR A 261 9.56 0.27 6.22
N THR A 262 9.07 -0.73 5.51
CA THR A 262 8.83 -0.66 4.06
C THR A 262 7.33 -0.51 3.85
N LEU A 263 6.90 0.66 3.36
CA LEU A 263 5.50 1.00 3.15
C LEU A 263 5.18 0.93 1.65
N ASN A 264 4.37 -0.05 1.26
CA ASN A 264 3.90 -0.21 -0.12
C ASN A 264 2.51 0.43 -0.23
N LEU A 265 2.39 1.47 -1.06
CA LEU A 265 1.15 2.20 -1.25
C LEU A 265 0.55 1.89 -2.63
N ASP A 266 -0.45 1.02 -2.67
CA ASP A 266 -1.27 0.77 -3.86
C ASP A 266 -2.46 1.74 -3.92
N ALA A 267 -2.75 2.43 -2.82
CA ALA A 267 -3.76 3.46 -2.66
C ALA A 267 -3.26 4.61 -1.77
N LYS A 268 -4.03 5.69 -1.67
CA LYS A 268 -3.64 6.87 -0.89
C LYS A 268 -3.93 6.72 0.61
N ILE A 269 -3.10 7.35 1.41
CA ILE A 269 -3.40 7.75 2.80
C ILE A 269 -3.84 9.21 2.75
N ILE A 270 -5.04 9.50 3.24
CA ILE A 270 -5.64 10.83 3.23
C ILE A 270 -5.87 11.28 4.66
N SER A 271 -5.36 12.44 5.02
CA SER A 271 -5.67 13.08 6.30
C SER A 271 -6.89 13.99 6.18
N PRO A 272 -7.52 14.37 7.30
CA PRO A 272 -8.68 15.27 7.28
C PRO A 272 -8.37 16.63 6.68
N ASP A 273 -9.37 17.26 6.08
CA ASP A 273 -9.32 18.66 5.67
C ASP A 273 -9.15 19.58 6.91
N ASN A 274 -8.65 20.77 6.67
CA ASN A 274 -8.52 21.83 7.67
C ASN A 274 -7.63 21.51 8.88
N MET A 275 -6.68 20.59 8.71
CA MET A 275 -5.71 20.26 9.77
C MET A 275 -4.83 21.47 10.14
N GLY A 276 -4.64 22.40 9.21
CA GLY A 276 -3.80 23.59 9.39
C GLY A 276 -2.30 23.28 9.30
N ASN A 277 -1.49 24.32 9.23
CA ASN A 277 -0.04 24.22 9.02
C ASN A 277 0.81 25.00 10.08
N ASN A 278 0.20 25.37 11.19
CA ASN A 278 0.86 26.12 12.28
C ASN A 278 1.68 25.23 13.22
N ASN A 279 1.63 23.92 13.05
CA ASN A 279 2.39 22.95 13.83
C ASN A 279 2.96 21.88 12.91
N THR A 280 4.26 21.62 12.97
CA THR A 280 4.96 20.63 12.14
C THR A 280 4.53 19.18 12.38
N ASN A 281 3.77 18.92 13.44
CA ASN A 281 3.17 17.62 13.71
C ASN A 281 1.76 17.48 13.09
N PHE A 282 1.20 18.56 12.52
CA PHE A 282 -0.02 18.49 11.71
C PHE A 282 0.34 17.98 10.32
N CYS A 283 0.50 16.68 10.21
CA CYS A 283 0.91 16.00 9.01
C CYS A 283 0.19 14.64 8.87
N ALA A 284 0.00 14.21 7.63
CA ALA A 284 -0.63 12.93 7.36
C ALA A 284 0.22 11.76 7.85
N LEU A 285 1.56 11.90 7.82
CA LEU A 285 2.48 10.86 8.23
C LEU A 285 3.72 11.45 8.92
N ILE A 286 4.02 10.95 10.11
CA ILE A 286 5.26 11.24 10.84
C ILE A 286 6.21 10.06 10.69
N VAL A 287 7.47 10.34 10.36
CA VAL A 287 8.50 9.32 10.14
C VAL A 287 9.59 9.50 11.20
N ASP A 288 9.55 8.65 12.23
CA ASP A 288 10.50 8.62 13.35
C ASP A 288 11.54 7.50 13.24
N ALA A 289 11.40 6.61 12.25
CA ALA A 289 12.32 5.50 11.98
C ALA A 289 12.61 5.37 10.47
N ASP A 290 13.68 4.67 10.12
CA ASP A 290 14.10 4.46 8.74
C ASP A 290 12.95 3.84 7.91
N THR A 291 12.59 4.50 6.82
CA THR A 291 11.41 4.16 6.04
C THR A 291 11.69 4.18 4.54
N THR A 292 11.21 3.16 3.86
CA THR A 292 11.14 3.15 2.39
C THR A 292 9.69 3.12 1.96
N ILE A 293 9.27 4.09 1.14
CA ILE A 293 7.95 4.08 0.49
C ILE A 293 8.12 3.63 -0.96
N ASN A 294 7.41 2.55 -1.31
CA ASN A 294 7.21 2.09 -2.67
C ASN A 294 5.73 2.35 -3.02
N ALA A 295 5.46 3.33 -3.84
CA ALA A 295 4.08 3.66 -4.18
C ALA A 295 3.81 3.46 -5.67
N SER A 296 2.65 2.89 -5.99
CA SER A 296 2.11 2.82 -7.34
C SER A 296 1.67 4.20 -7.82
N GLU A 297 1.25 4.31 -9.07
CA GLU A 297 0.69 5.57 -9.63
C GLU A 297 -0.56 6.04 -8.87
N ASN A 298 -1.33 5.13 -8.28
CA ASN A 298 -2.52 5.43 -7.48
C ASN A 298 -2.23 5.61 -5.99
N GLY A 299 -1.03 5.23 -5.56
CA GLY A 299 -0.60 5.32 -4.18
C GLY A 299 -0.01 6.67 -3.84
N GLY A 300 0.02 6.99 -2.56
CA GLY A 300 0.63 8.23 -2.09
C GLY A 300 0.04 8.77 -0.80
N ILE A 301 0.26 10.06 -0.55
CA ILE A 301 -0.20 10.76 0.64
C ILE A 301 -0.85 12.08 0.24
N ASP A 302 -2.01 12.37 0.81
CA ASP A 302 -2.81 13.54 0.50
C ASP A 302 -3.37 14.14 1.80
N THR A 303 -3.16 15.43 2.00
CA THR A 303 -3.62 16.11 3.22
C THR A 303 -4.97 16.79 3.07
N GLY A 304 -5.60 16.71 1.89
CA GLY A 304 -6.84 17.44 1.64
C GLY A 304 -6.67 18.97 1.56
N GLU A 305 -7.78 19.69 1.53
CA GLU A 305 -7.80 21.16 1.49
C GLU A 305 -7.46 21.77 2.85
N ASN A 306 -6.65 22.83 2.87
CA ASN A 306 -6.14 23.46 4.08
C ASN A 306 -5.53 22.43 5.06
N GLY A 307 -5.05 21.34 4.52
CA GLY A 307 -4.39 20.28 5.27
C GLY A 307 -3.04 20.75 5.79
N GLY A 308 -2.43 19.93 6.64
CA GLY A 308 -1.11 20.23 7.17
C GLY A 308 0.02 19.86 6.23
N TYR A 309 1.05 19.32 6.80
CA TYR A 309 2.17 18.77 6.05
C TYR A 309 1.83 17.36 5.56
N GLY A 310 2.27 16.98 4.37
CA GLY A 310 2.10 15.61 3.89
C GLY A 310 2.88 14.63 4.78
N ILE A 311 4.19 14.80 4.82
CA ILE A 311 5.10 13.95 5.60
C ILE A 311 6.04 14.84 6.43
N ASN A 312 6.36 14.40 7.65
CA ASN A 312 7.41 15.01 8.48
C ASN A 312 8.43 13.97 8.93
N VAL A 313 9.69 14.09 8.46
CA VAL A 313 10.81 13.21 8.82
C VAL A 313 11.51 13.76 10.06
N ARG A 314 11.57 12.93 11.12
CA ARG A 314 12.11 13.34 12.43
C ARG A 314 13.16 12.34 12.95
N ASN A 315 13.65 12.58 14.15
CA ASN A 315 14.51 11.69 14.96
C ASN A 315 15.82 11.23 14.30
N GLY A 316 16.21 11.82 13.17
CA GLY A 316 17.39 11.39 12.41
C GLY A 316 17.11 10.25 11.44
N ALA A 317 15.84 9.91 11.21
CA ALA A 317 15.43 8.86 10.29
C ALA A 317 15.87 9.15 8.85
N THR A 318 16.13 8.07 8.10
CA THR A 318 16.30 8.11 6.66
C THR A 318 15.02 7.65 5.98
N MET A 319 14.45 8.53 5.17
CA MET A 319 13.26 8.21 4.38
C MET A 319 13.60 8.15 2.89
N THR A 320 13.19 7.09 2.22
CA THR A 320 13.35 6.91 0.77
C THR A 320 11.98 6.80 0.10
N ILE A 321 11.74 7.59 -0.96
CA ILE A 321 10.51 7.58 -1.76
C ILE A 321 10.82 7.07 -3.16
N ASN A 322 10.14 5.98 -3.58
CA ASN A 322 10.32 5.30 -4.88
C ASN A 322 9.09 5.41 -5.80
N GLY A 323 8.29 6.43 -5.71
CA GLY A 323 7.12 6.63 -6.58
C GLY A 323 5.93 7.20 -5.82
N GLY A 324 4.75 7.23 -6.47
CA GLY A 324 3.51 7.71 -5.88
C GLY A 324 3.24 9.20 -6.05
N SER A 325 2.16 9.67 -5.43
CA SER A 325 1.70 11.07 -5.47
C SER A 325 1.61 11.65 -4.06
N TYR A 326 2.20 12.81 -3.85
CA TYR A 326 2.31 13.47 -2.55
C TYR A 326 1.79 14.89 -2.62
N TYR A 327 0.77 15.18 -1.82
CA TYR A 327 0.18 16.50 -1.72
C TYR A 327 0.16 16.95 -0.26
N GLY A 328 0.57 18.18 -0.02
CA GLY A 328 0.54 18.82 1.29
C GLY A 328 -0.20 20.14 1.26
N GLY A 329 -0.96 20.48 2.31
CA GLY A 329 -1.58 21.79 2.45
C GLY A 329 -0.57 22.91 2.70
N GLY A 330 0.58 22.59 3.29
CA GLY A 330 1.66 23.55 3.51
C GLY A 330 2.99 23.11 2.92
N THR A 331 3.25 21.83 2.94
CA THR A 331 4.49 21.19 2.48
C THR A 331 4.19 19.75 2.13
N ALA A 332 4.63 19.26 0.98
CA ALA A 332 4.46 17.84 0.66
C ALA A 332 5.34 16.96 1.55
N VAL A 333 6.63 17.30 1.69
CA VAL A 333 7.55 16.60 2.59
C VAL A 333 8.45 17.58 3.34
N GLN A 334 8.40 17.51 4.66
CA GLN A 334 9.27 18.26 5.55
C GLN A 334 10.31 17.35 6.19
N VAL A 335 11.52 17.83 6.36
CA VAL A 335 12.59 17.21 7.13
C VAL A 335 12.90 18.05 8.35
N GLN A 336 12.40 17.63 9.50
CA GLN A 336 12.71 18.28 10.77
C GLN A 336 14.10 17.87 11.27
N LYS A 337 14.46 16.59 11.14
CA LYS A 337 15.77 16.04 11.45
C LYS A 337 15.90 14.66 10.80
N GLY A 338 16.86 14.49 9.92
CA GLY A 338 17.07 13.23 9.19
C GLY A 338 17.43 13.46 7.74
N THR A 339 17.19 12.44 6.92
CA THR A 339 17.50 12.48 5.48
C THR A 339 16.31 12.02 4.66
N LEU A 340 15.91 12.83 3.68
CA LEU A 340 14.94 12.44 2.64
C LEU A 340 15.67 12.13 1.35
N ILE A 341 15.39 10.98 0.75
CA ILE A 341 15.89 10.56 -0.56
C ILE A 341 14.68 10.36 -1.46
N ILE A 342 14.61 11.07 -2.59
CA ILE A 342 13.54 10.95 -3.58
C ILE A 342 14.12 10.34 -4.86
N ASN A 343 13.69 9.13 -5.18
CA ASN A 343 14.05 8.43 -6.41
C ASN A 343 12.95 8.53 -7.49
N GLY A 344 11.73 8.92 -7.11
CA GLY A 344 10.58 9.07 -8.00
C GLY A 344 9.37 9.62 -7.25
N GLY A 345 8.27 9.82 -7.97
CA GLY A 345 7.01 10.33 -7.44
C GLY A 345 6.61 11.68 -8.01
N HIS A 346 5.38 12.08 -7.73
CA HIS A 346 4.80 13.35 -8.12
C HIS A 346 4.48 14.17 -6.87
N PHE A 347 4.98 15.38 -6.79
CA PHE A 347 4.90 16.22 -5.59
C PHE A 347 4.22 17.55 -5.92
N ALA A 348 3.22 17.89 -5.13
CA ALA A 348 2.51 19.16 -5.21
C ALA A 348 2.20 19.68 -3.80
N VAL A 349 1.91 20.96 -3.69
CA VAL A 349 1.52 21.62 -2.44
C VAL A 349 0.44 22.65 -2.74
N GLU A 350 -0.47 22.85 -1.81
CA GLU A 350 -1.40 23.98 -1.86
C GLU A 350 -0.59 25.29 -1.78
N PRO A 351 -0.72 26.20 -2.75
CA PRO A 351 0.06 27.42 -2.75
C PRO A 351 -0.26 28.29 -1.52
N PHE A 352 0.78 28.73 -0.82
CA PHE A 352 0.65 29.79 0.16
C PHE A 352 0.39 31.13 -0.55
N GLY A 353 -0.22 32.09 0.14
CA GLY A 353 -0.32 33.46 -0.34
C GLY A 353 1.07 34.07 -0.61
N GLU A 354 1.11 35.10 -1.46
CA GLU A 354 2.34 35.84 -1.74
C GLU A 354 3.02 36.34 -0.44
N PRO A 355 4.35 36.31 -0.34
CA PRO A 355 5.32 35.96 -1.40
C PRO A 355 5.75 34.48 -1.41
N TYR A 356 5.10 33.60 -0.68
CA TYR A 356 5.60 32.25 -0.42
C TYR A 356 5.26 31.24 -1.52
N GLY A 357 4.08 31.37 -2.16
CA GLY A 357 3.69 30.46 -3.25
C GLY A 357 3.88 29.00 -2.92
N THR A 358 4.64 28.29 -3.75
CA THR A 358 4.97 26.86 -3.59
C THR A 358 6.37 26.63 -3.01
N ASN A 359 7.02 27.65 -2.44
CA ASN A 359 8.43 27.58 -2.03
C ASN A 359 8.75 26.49 -1.02
N PHE A 360 7.77 26.04 -0.25
CA PHE A 360 7.91 25.02 0.78
C PHE A 360 7.41 23.63 0.36
N LEU A 361 7.30 23.34 -0.96
CA LEU A 361 6.90 22.02 -1.43
C LEU A 361 7.79 20.92 -0.83
N LEU A 362 9.11 21.10 -0.88
CA LEU A 362 10.08 20.35 -0.08
C LEU A 362 10.75 21.32 0.87
N ASN A 363 10.83 20.99 2.15
CA ASN A 363 11.31 21.90 3.18
C ASN A 363 12.14 21.19 4.25
N CYS A 364 13.13 21.86 4.80
CA CYS A 364 13.81 21.49 6.03
C CYS A 364 13.49 22.49 7.13
N ILE A 365 13.72 22.13 8.38
CA ILE A 365 13.81 23.15 9.43
C ILE A 365 15.14 23.88 9.27
N ASP A 366 15.10 25.19 9.07
CA ASP A 366 16.25 26.04 8.78
C ASP A 366 17.49 25.78 9.65
N SER A 367 17.31 25.66 10.96
CA SER A 367 18.43 25.40 11.89
C SER A 367 19.02 24.02 11.67
N ALA A 368 18.20 23.02 11.35
CA ALA A 368 18.63 21.65 11.09
C ALA A 368 19.33 21.54 9.73
N TYR A 369 18.84 22.28 8.73
CA TYR A 369 19.50 22.35 7.42
C TYR A 369 20.89 23.01 7.55
N ARG A 370 20.97 24.19 8.20
CA ARG A 370 22.24 24.91 8.40
C ARG A 370 23.30 24.12 9.19
N ASN A 371 22.89 23.30 10.17
CA ASN A 371 23.81 22.47 10.94
C ASN A 371 24.02 21.07 10.35
N GLY A 372 23.38 20.76 9.21
CA GLY A 372 23.56 19.51 8.46
C GLY A 372 22.82 18.30 9.06
N THR A 373 21.89 18.51 10.01
CA THR A 373 21.08 17.42 10.61
C THR A 373 19.78 17.16 9.86
N ALA A 374 19.37 18.01 8.92
CA ALA A 374 18.31 17.79 7.96
C ALA A 374 18.86 17.87 6.55
N LYS A 375 18.52 16.90 5.70
CA LYS A 375 18.98 16.80 4.31
C LYS A 375 17.88 16.34 3.38
N ILE A 376 17.86 16.89 2.16
CA ILE A 376 17.01 16.41 1.05
C ILE A 376 17.94 16.09 -0.13
N ILE A 377 17.73 14.92 -0.75
CA ILE A 377 18.51 14.41 -1.88
C ILE A 377 17.53 13.93 -2.94
N VAL A 378 17.49 14.64 -4.08
CA VAL A 378 16.56 14.33 -5.18
C VAL A 378 17.32 13.69 -6.32
N LYS A 379 16.91 12.48 -6.71
CA LYS A 379 17.46 11.68 -7.81
C LYS A 379 16.40 11.36 -8.89
N GLY A 380 15.15 11.77 -8.66
CA GLY A 380 14.04 11.55 -9.58
C GLY A 380 12.78 12.25 -9.08
N GLY A 381 11.68 12.06 -9.81
CA GLY A 381 10.39 12.66 -9.45
C GLY A 381 10.05 13.93 -10.21
N THR A 382 8.78 14.32 -10.13
CA THR A 382 8.21 15.51 -10.75
C THR A 382 7.65 16.44 -9.67
N PHE A 383 7.98 17.72 -9.74
CA PHE A 383 7.65 18.74 -8.74
C PHE A 383 6.84 19.86 -9.40
N VAL A 384 5.64 20.11 -8.90
CA VAL A 384 4.73 21.11 -9.47
C VAL A 384 5.10 22.50 -8.95
N ASN A 385 5.42 23.43 -9.87
CA ASN A 385 5.79 24.82 -9.59
C ASN A 385 6.96 24.99 -8.60
N PHE A 386 7.83 24.00 -8.50
CA PHE A 386 8.98 23.99 -7.61
C PHE A 386 10.20 23.39 -8.31
N ASP A 387 11.23 24.19 -8.54
CA ASP A 387 12.50 23.71 -9.10
C ASP A 387 13.41 23.17 -7.99
N PRO A 388 13.60 21.86 -7.86
CA PRO A 388 14.44 21.30 -6.81
C PRO A 388 15.92 21.62 -6.96
N SER A 389 16.37 22.11 -8.12
CA SER A 389 17.77 22.52 -8.35
C SER A 389 18.04 23.99 -8.05
N ASN A 390 16.97 24.82 -8.00
CA ASN A 390 17.11 26.26 -7.76
C ASN A 390 15.83 26.81 -7.11
N ASN A 391 15.74 26.69 -5.81
CA ASN A 391 14.58 27.14 -5.04
C ASN A 391 14.98 28.06 -3.88
N THR A 392 13.99 28.46 -3.09
CA THR A 392 14.16 29.36 -1.96
C THR A 392 13.78 28.76 -0.61
N ALA A 393 13.52 27.44 -0.56
CA ALA A 393 13.06 26.78 0.67
C ALA A 393 13.99 27.00 1.86
N GLU A 394 15.31 26.88 1.64
CA GLU A 394 16.34 27.08 2.67
C GLU A 394 17.19 28.34 2.40
N GLY A 395 16.70 29.21 1.56
CA GLY A 395 17.39 30.40 1.08
C GLY A 395 17.61 30.43 -0.43
N ALA A 396 17.95 31.58 -0.98
CA ALA A 396 18.09 31.73 -2.42
C ALA A 396 19.17 30.80 -3.01
N GLY A 397 18.80 30.06 -4.07
CA GLY A 397 19.71 29.16 -4.76
C GLY A 397 19.86 27.80 -4.09
N THR A 398 18.91 27.40 -3.25
CA THR A 398 18.88 26.05 -2.66
C THR A 398 18.78 25.00 -3.75
N ASN A 399 19.66 23.99 -3.68
CA ASN A 399 19.71 22.87 -4.60
C ASN A 399 19.66 21.55 -3.83
N PHE A 400 18.59 20.78 -4.07
CA PHE A 400 18.39 19.43 -3.49
C PHE A 400 18.76 18.31 -4.45
N VAL A 401 19.07 18.63 -5.73
CA VAL A 401 19.35 17.62 -6.77
C VAL A 401 20.73 17.00 -6.55
N ALA A 402 20.78 15.69 -6.59
CA ALA A 402 22.02 14.93 -6.43
C ALA A 402 22.94 15.10 -7.65
N GLY A 403 24.25 14.95 -7.43
CA GLY A 403 25.23 14.92 -8.54
C GLY A 403 24.91 13.76 -9.52
N GLY A 404 25.07 14.01 -10.84
CA GLY A 404 24.70 13.09 -11.92
C GLY A 404 23.22 13.13 -12.31
N TYR A 405 22.47 14.13 -11.79
CA TYR A 405 21.07 14.37 -12.14
C TYR A 405 20.84 15.82 -12.52
N LYS A 406 19.86 16.06 -13.38
CA LYS A 406 19.46 17.38 -13.85
C LYS A 406 17.96 17.55 -13.84
N VAL A 407 17.51 18.80 -13.89
CA VAL A 407 16.09 19.15 -13.99
C VAL A 407 15.72 19.42 -15.45
N VAL A 408 14.57 18.91 -15.85
CA VAL A 408 13.88 19.24 -17.10
C VAL A 408 12.52 19.82 -16.74
N SER A 409 12.17 20.98 -17.31
CA SER A 409 10.89 21.65 -17.05
C SER A 409 9.94 21.55 -18.24
N GLU A 410 8.65 21.47 -17.94
CA GLU A 410 7.55 21.44 -18.92
C GLU A 410 6.43 22.37 -18.47
N ASN A 411 6.01 23.31 -19.34
CA ASN A 411 4.86 24.15 -19.08
C ASN A 411 3.56 23.38 -19.42
N LYS A 412 2.65 23.31 -18.47
CA LYS A 412 1.34 22.66 -18.64
C LYS A 412 0.28 23.67 -19.09
N THR A 413 -0.80 23.16 -19.71
CA THR A 413 -1.89 23.98 -20.25
C THR A 413 -2.69 24.69 -19.17
N ASN A 414 -2.66 24.23 -17.93
CA ASN A 414 -3.30 24.84 -16.76
C ASN A 414 -2.43 25.94 -16.11
N GLY A 415 -1.27 26.27 -16.68
CA GLY A 415 -0.35 27.28 -16.18
C GLY A 415 0.68 26.78 -15.16
N GLU A 416 0.65 25.50 -14.81
CA GLU A 416 1.70 24.89 -13.97
C GLU A 416 3.00 24.71 -14.76
N ILE A 417 4.11 24.70 -14.03
CA ILE A 417 5.40 24.26 -14.54
C ILE A 417 5.77 22.98 -13.79
N TRP A 418 5.99 21.91 -14.52
CA TRP A 418 6.45 20.66 -13.95
C TRP A 418 7.95 20.51 -14.11
N TYR A 419 8.65 20.36 -12.99
CA TYR A 419 10.08 20.16 -12.93
C TYR A 419 10.38 18.70 -12.65
N THR A 420 10.95 17.99 -13.63
CA THR A 420 11.26 16.57 -13.52
C THR A 420 12.76 16.36 -13.39
N VAL A 421 13.19 15.61 -12.38
CA VAL A 421 14.59 15.23 -12.18
C VAL A 421 14.86 13.93 -12.92
N VAL A 422 15.91 13.94 -13.76
CA VAL A 422 16.36 12.80 -14.56
C VAL A 422 17.87 12.63 -14.45
N ALA A 423 18.38 11.44 -14.71
CA ALA A 423 19.82 11.21 -14.83
C ALA A 423 20.42 12.05 -15.98
N GLU A 424 21.67 12.49 -15.83
CA GLU A 424 22.41 13.25 -16.87
C GLU A 424 22.76 12.40 -18.10
#